data_ab2adc22d8a9ecc4555cbf0b5d137536
#
_entry.id   ab2adc22d8a9ecc4555cbf0b5d137536
#
_cell.length_a   1.000
_cell.length_b   1.000
_cell.length_c   1.000
_cell.angle_alpha   90.00
_cell.angle_beta   90.00
_cell.angle_gamma   90.00
#
_symmetry.space_group_name_H-M   'P 1'
#
loop_
_entity.id
_entity.type
_entity.pdbx_description
1 polymer ?
#
loop_
_entity_poly.entity_id
_entity_poly.type
_entity_poly.pdbx_seq_one_letter_code
_entity_poly.pdbx_strand_id
1 'polypeptide(L)'
;MSQLKAQLRRDGFTFKQFFVAHDRCAMKVGTDGILLGSWAPVAGVKRILDIGSGSGLLALMLAQRTEQHVTIDAVELDAQAAEQASENAAESPWAERVKV
;
A
#
# COMPACT_ATOMS: atom_id res chain seq x y z
N MET A 1 7.91 -18.40 6.29
CA MET A 1 9.31 -18.46 5.81
C MET A 1 9.44 -18.28 4.32
N SER A 2 8.62 -18.99 3.50
CA SER A 2 8.66 -18.80 2.05
C SER A 2 8.26 -17.38 1.64
N GLN A 3 7.33 -16.76 2.36
CA GLN A 3 6.90 -15.39 2.08
C GLN A 3 8.02 -14.39 2.34
N LEU A 4 8.77 -14.56 3.42
CA LEU A 4 9.91 -13.70 3.72
C LEU A 4 10.98 -13.83 2.64
N LYS A 5 11.23 -15.06 2.19
CA LYS A 5 12.18 -15.32 1.11
C LYS A 5 11.76 -14.62 -0.19
N ALA A 6 10.48 -14.67 -0.52
CA ALA A 6 9.94 -13.99 -1.69
C ALA A 6 10.10 -12.47 -1.58
N GLN A 7 9.83 -11.90 -0.41
CA GLN A 7 9.99 -10.48 -0.17
C GLN A 7 11.44 -10.02 -0.38
N LEU A 8 12.41 -10.79 0.10
CA LEU A 8 13.82 -10.46 -0.04
C LEU A 8 14.31 -10.49 -1.49
N ARG A 9 13.60 -11.22 -2.38
CA ARG A 9 13.96 -11.31 -3.79
C ARG A 9 13.30 -10.25 -4.66
N ARG A 10 12.32 -9.53 -4.12
CA ARG A 10 11.56 -8.53 -4.87
C ARG A 10 12.12 -7.15 -4.58
N ASP A 11 12.16 -6.33 -5.63
CA ASP A 11 12.51 -4.93 -5.48
C ASP A 11 11.33 -4.21 -4.79
N GLY A 12 11.58 -3.71 -3.62
CA GLY A 12 10.55 -3.08 -2.81
C GLY A 12 11.10 -2.53 -1.51
N PHE A 13 10.21 -2.20 -0.61
CA PHE A 13 10.55 -1.63 0.68
C PHE A 13 9.83 -2.39 1.79
N THR A 14 10.58 -2.82 2.80
CA THR A 14 10.03 -3.52 3.97
C THR A 14 9.75 -2.53 5.09
N PHE A 15 8.48 -2.43 5.45
CA PHE A 15 8.08 -1.70 6.65
C PHE A 15 7.97 -2.67 7.81
N LYS A 16 7.75 -2.15 9.02
CA LYS A 16 7.75 -2.98 10.22
C LYS A 16 6.69 -4.07 10.17
N GLN A 17 5.53 -3.78 9.58
CA GLN A 17 4.38 -4.70 9.55
C GLN A 17 4.03 -5.19 8.16
N PHE A 18 4.62 -4.66 7.10
CA PHE A 18 4.27 -5.04 5.74
C PHE A 18 5.40 -4.73 4.75
N PHE A 19 5.29 -5.32 3.58
CA PHE A 19 6.23 -5.13 2.47
C PHE A 19 5.50 -4.51 1.29
N VAL A 20 6.14 -3.57 0.60
CA VAL A 20 5.62 -2.94 -0.60
C VAL A 20 6.59 -3.18 -1.76
N ALA A 21 6.20 -4.02 -2.70
CA ALA A 21 6.94 -4.23 -3.93
C ALA A 21 6.66 -3.09 -4.90
N HIS A 22 7.67 -2.60 -5.61
CA HIS A 22 7.53 -1.47 -6.53
C HIS A 22 8.29 -1.68 -7.85
N ASP A 23 8.71 -2.90 -8.15
CA ASP A 23 9.49 -3.18 -9.37
C ASP A 23 8.68 -2.96 -10.65
N ARG A 24 7.34 -2.96 -10.58
CA ARG A 24 6.46 -2.71 -11.73
C ARG A 24 5.85 -1.31 -11.71
N CYS A 25 6.37 -0.41 -10.89
CA CYS A 25 5.88 0.95 -10.79
C CYS A 25 6.89 1.94 -11.36
N ALA A 26 6.39 2.95 -12.07
CA ALA A 26 7.24 4.01 -12.60
C ALA A 26 7.89 4.81 -11.47
N MET A 27 7.11 5.09 -10.41
CA MET A 27 7.64 5.76 -9.21
C MET A 27 7.83 4.74 -8.11
N LYS A 28 9.05 4.68 -7.60
CA LYS A 28 9.40 3.77 -6.50
C LYS A 28 8.99 4.37 -5.16
N VAL A 29 8.94 3.52 -4.13
CA VAL A 29 8.73 3.99 -2.76
C VAL A 29 9.80 5.02 -2.42
N GLY A 30 9.37 6.18 -1.95
CA GLY A 30 10.27 7.29 -1.63
C GLY A 30 9.88 7.99 -0.33
N THR A 31 10.76 8.89 0.10
CA THR A 31 10.61 9.61 1.35
C THR A 31 9.30 10.41 1.41
N ASP A 32 8.94 11.08 0.32
CA ASP A 32 7.74 11.92 0.28
C ASP A 32 6.48 11.10 0.50
N GLY A 33 6.37 9.94 -0.12
CA GLY A 33 5.23 9.04 0.07
C GLY A 33 5.16 8.52 1.50
N ILE A 34 6.30 8.17 2.07
CA ILE A 34 6.37 7.69 3.45
C ILE A 34 5.95 8.79 4.42
N LEU A 35 6.42 10.02 4.22
CA LEU A 35 6.05 11.16 5.06
C LEU A 35 4.56 11.45 4.96
N LEU A 36 4.00 11.45 3.76
CA LEU A 36 2.57 11.68 3.56
C LEU A 36 1.75 10.61 4.26
N GLY A 37 2.10 9.34 4.09
CA GLY A 37 1.41 8.23 4.73
C GLY A 37 1.48 8.27 6.25
N SER A 38 2.57 8.82 6.79
CA SER A 38 2.74 8.94 8.23
C SER A 38 2.00 10.12 8.84
N TRP A 39 1.77 11.17 8.03
CA TRP A 39 1.30 12.47 8.54
C TRP A 39 -0.15 12.78 8.18
N ALA A 40 -0.69 12.23 7.11
CA ALA A 40 -2.04 12.57 6.66
C ALA A 40 -3.06 12.40 7.79
N PRO A 41 -3.97 13.38 7.97
CA PRO A 41 -4.97 13.28 9.03
C PRO A 41 -6.02 12.21 8.72
N VAL A 42 -6.26 11.31 9.67
CA VAL A 42 -7.18 10.19 9.47
C VAL A 42 -8.24 10.07 10.57
N ALA A 43 -8.26 11.02 11.51
CA ALA A 43 -9.22 10.96 12.60
C ALA A 43 -10.66 11.11 12.09
N GLY A 44 -11.54 10.21 12.48
CA GLY A 44 -12.95 10.27 12.15
C GLY A 44 -13.31 9.84 10.74
N VAL A 45 -12.35 9.39 9.92
CA VAL A 45 -12.64 8.94 8.56
C VAL A 45 -13.27 7.55 8.58
N LYS A 46 -14.17 7.30 7.61
CA LYS A 46 -14.80 5.98 7.42
C LYS A 46 -14.38 5.33 6.11
N ARG A 47 -14.07 6.14 5.11
CA ARG A 47 -13.63 5.69 3.79
C ARG A 47 -12.50 6.58 3.31
N ILE A 48 -11.55 5.98 2.59
CA ILE A 48 -10.41 6.69 2.03
C ILE A 48 -10.33 6.35 0.54
N LEU A 49 -10.07 7.37 -0.27
CA LEU A 49 -9.83 7.19 -1.70
C LEU A 49 -8.40 7.64 -2.00
N ASP A 50 -7.59 6.73 -2.53
CA ASP A 50 -6.22 6.99 -2.96
C ASP A 50 -6.17 6.95 -4.49
N ILE A 51 -6.00 8.10 -5.11
CA ILE A 51 -5.96 8.23 -6.57
C ILE A 51 -4.50 8.28 -7.02
N GLY A 52 -4.14 7.43 -7.99
CA GLY A 52 -2.76 7.31 -8.44
C GLY A 52 -1.92 6.53 -7.44
N SER A 53 -2.44 5.40 -6.99
CA SER A 53 -1.89 4.65 -5.86
C SER A 53 -0.50 4.03 -6.12
N GLY A 54 -0.07 3.91 -7.38
CA GLY A 54 1.21 3.29 -7.70
C GLY A 54 1.33 1.90 -7.10
N SER A 55 2.29 1.72 -6.20
CA SER A 55 2.51 0.45 -5.51
C SER A 55 1.49 0.16 -4.40
N GLY A 56 0.62 1.11 -4.08
CA GLY A 56 -0.32 1.00 -2.97
C GLY A 56 0.24 1.45 -1.63
N LEU A 57 1.41 2.09 -1.62
CA LEU A 57 2.09 2.50 -0.40
C LEU A 57 1.20 3.34 0.51
N LEU A 58 0.63 4.42 -0.01
CA LEU A 58 -0.16 5.34 0.79
C LEU A 58 -1.39 4.64 1.37
N ALA A 59 -2.09 3.86 0.52
CA ALA A 59 -3.26 3.11 0.96
C ALA A 59 -2.92 2.17 2.12
N LEU A 60 -1.81 1.45 2.03
CA LEU A 60 -1.40 0.51 3.07
C LEU A 60 -0.98 1.23 4.35
N MET A 61 -0.28 2.36 4.24
CA MET A 61 0.09 3.14 5.42
C MET A 61 -1.13 3.72 6.13
N LEU A 62 -2.12 4.16 5.36
CA LEU A 62 -3.36 4.68 5.94
C LEU A 62 -4.21 3.56 6.55
N ALA A 63 -4.19 2.36 5.94
CA ALA A 63 -4.85 1.20 6.53
C ALA A 63 -4.26 0.85 7.89
N GLN A 64 -2.93 0.92 8.01
CA GLN A 64 -2.25 0.67 9.27
C GLN A 64 -2.66 1.65 10.37
N ARG A 65 -2.94 2.90 10.00
CA ARG A 65 -3.26 3.98 10.93
C ARG A 65 -4.74 4.12 11.26
N THR A 66 -5.60 3.31 10.65
CA THR A 66 -7.05 3.43 10.82
C THR A 66 -7.64 2.17 11.42
N GLU A 67 -8.88 2.28 11.93
CA GLU A 67 -9.57 1.16 12.57
C GLU A 67 -10.10 0.17 11.54
N GLN A 68 -10.45 -1.02 12.01
CA GLN A 68 -10.86 -2.12 11.13
C GLN A 68 -12.08 -1.81 10.26
N HIS A 69 -12.95 -0.91 10.69
CA HIS A 69 -14.15 -0.58 9.90
C HIS A 69 -13.89 0.38 8.76
N VAL A 70 -12.70 0.98 8.68
CA VAL A 70 -12.35 1.93 7.63
C VAL A 70 -11.96 1.16 6.36
N THR A 71 -12.59 1.52 5.23
CA THR A 71 -12.27 0.93 3.93
C THR A 71 -11.46 1.91 3.08
N ILE A 72 -10.60 1.36 2.25
CA ILE A 72 -9.71 2.15 1.41
C ILE A 72 -9.85 1.66 -0.03
N ASP A 73 -10.20 2.57 -0.92
CA ASP A 73 -10.26 2.30 -2.35
C ASP A 73 -9.07 2.98 -3.01
N ALA A 74 -8.26 2.21 -3.71
CA ALA A 74 -7.09 2.71 -4.41
C ALA A 74 -7.31 2.60 -5.90
N VAL A 75 -7.01 3.67 -6.63
CA VAL A 75 -7.20 3.75 -8.08
C VAL A 75 -5.85 4.00 -8.74
N GLU A 76 -5.52 3.17 -9.72
CA GLU A 76 -4.29 3.30 -10.49
C GLU A 76 -4.58 3.01 -11.96
N LEU A 77 -4.21 3.95 -12.84
CA LEU A 77 -4.47 3.83 -14.27
C LEU A 77 -3.46 2.96 -15.00
N ASP A 78 -2.23 2.87 -14.50
CA ASP A 78 -1.24 1.98 -15.09
C ASP A 78 -1.54 0.53 -14.66
N ALA A 79 -1.80 -0.32 -15.65
CA ALA A 79 -2.24 -1.70 -15.38
C ALA A 79 -1.21 -2.50 -14.57
N GLN A 80 0.07 -2.34 -14.87
CA GLN A 80 1.11 -3.09 -14.16
C GLN A 80 1.26 -2.60 -12.72
N ALA A 81 1.18 -1.30 -12.49
CA ALA A 81 1.23 -0.73 -11.16
C ALA A 81 -0.01 -1.11 -10.36
N ALA A 82 -1.18 -1.10 -10.98
CA ALA A 82 -2.43 -1.51 -10.32
C ALA A 82 -2.38 -2.97 -9.88
N GLU A 83 -1.86 -3.85 -10.75
CA GLU A 83 -1.69 -5.25 -10.42
C GLU A 83 -0.74 -5.41 -9.24
N GLN A 84 0.38 -4.69 -9.24
CA GLN A 84 1.33 -4.73 -8.14
C GLN A 84 0.74 -4.17 -6.83
N ALA A 85 -0.02 -3.08 -6.90
CA ALA A 85 -0.72 -2.54 -5.75
C ALA A 85 -1.71 -3.56 -5.17
N SER A 86 -2.42 -4.26 -6.04
CA SER A 86 -3.37 -5.30 -5.63
C SER A 86 -2.65 -6.45 -4.92
N GLU A 87 -1.50 -6.88 -5.45
CA GLU A 87 -0.68 -7.92 -4.81
C GLU A 87 -0.16 -7.46 -3.45
N ASN A 88 0.33 -6.22 -3.38
CA ASN A 88 0.82 -5.67 -2.12
C ASN A 88 -0.29 -5.64 -1.06
N ALA A 89 -1.49 -5.24 -1.46
CA ALA A 89 -2.65 -5.23 -0.56
C ALA A 89 -3.02 -6.65 -0.11
N ALA A 90 -3.05 -7.60 -1.04
CA ALA A 90 -3.40 -8.99 -0.74
C ALA A 90 -2.42 -9.64 0.23
N GLU A 91 -1.16 -9.26 0.15
CA GLU A 91 -0.11 -9.79 1.03
C GLU A 91 0.03 -9.04 2.35
N SER A 92 -0.74 -7.96 2.53
CA SER A 92 -0.69 -7.16 3.76
C SER A 92 -1.69 -7.65 4.80
N PRO A 93 -1.53 -7.22 6.06
CA PRO A 93 -2.52 -7.53 7.09
C PRO A 93 -3.91 -6.92 6.84
N TRP A 94 -4.03 -5.99 5.87
CA TRP A 94 -5.25 -5.23 5.61
C TRP A 94 -5.91 -5.61 4.29
N ALA A 95 -5.67 -6.84 3.80
CA ALA A 95 -6.14 -7.31 2.50
C ALA A 95 -7.65 -7.11 2.30
N GLU A 96 -8.44 -7.27 3.35
CA GLU A 96 -9.90 -7.15 3.25
C GLU A 96 -10.40 -5.71 3.21
N ARG A 97 -9.56 -4.76 3.61
CA ARG A 97 -9.94 -3.35 3.74
C ARG A 97 -9.47 -2.48 2.58
N VAL A 98 -8.45 -2.92 1.86
CA VAL A 98 -7.84 -2.16 0.76
C VAL A 98 -8.23 -2.81 -0.56
N LYS A 99 -8.93 -2.05 -1.41
CA LYS A 99 -9.36 -2.49 -2.73
C LYS A 99 -8.71 -1.62 -3.79
N VAL A 100 -8.08 -2.28 -4.74
CA VAL A 100 -7.38 -1.60 -5.85
C VAL A 100 -8.17 -1.74 -7.15
#